data_85a2ca7e1f31d267010ac8f33c9e676a
#
_entry.id   85a2ca7e1f31d267010ac8f33c9e676a
#
_cell.length_a   1.000
_cell.length_b   1.000
_cell.length_c   1.000
_cell.angle_alpha   90.00
_cell.angle_beta   90.00
_cell.angle_gamma   90.00
#
_symmetry.space_group_name_H-M   'P 1'
#
loop_
_entity.id
_entity.type
_entity.pdbx_description
1 polymer ?
#
loop_
_entity_poly.entity_id
_entity_poly.type
_entity_poly.pdbx_seq_one_letter_code
_entity_poly.pdbx_strand_id
1 'polypeptide(L)'
;MPDSKRYADAITECIEQVDIFDDVQSMSFEQAQERGLVVMIGEDVLDAYLDSVYEQHVPQKADDPLRVVYTPLHGTGLECVTRILQRIGVTDIHVVEEQAQPDGNFTTCPYPNPENRDALERGIALCEKSILIYCLQPTLMPIV
;
A
#
# COMPACT_ATOMS: atom_id res chain seq x y z
N MET A 1 27.94 -7.77 6.32
CA MET A 1 26.53 -8.20 6.16
C MET A 1 26.50 -9.69 6.36
N PRO A 2 25.56 -10.25 7.15
CA PRO A 2 25.40 -11.70 7.22
C PRO A 2 25.11 -12.22 5.81
N ASP A 3 25.64 -13.39 5.52
CA ASP A 3 25.55 -14.03 4.20
C ASP A 3 24.08 -14.37 3.90
N SER A 4 23.38 -13.44 3.27
CA SER A 4 21.95 -13.56 2.91
C SER A 4 21.69 -14.78 2.03
N LYS A 5 22.66 -15.17 1.21
CA LYS A 5 22.57 -16.33 0.34
C LYS A 5 22.51 -17.64 1.14
N ARG A 6 23.33 -17.78 2.18
CA ARG A 6 23.33 -18.97 3.04
C ARG A 6 21.97 -19.19 3.73
N TYR A 7 21.32 -18.10 4.16
CA TYR A 7 19.99 -18.21 4.78
C TYR A 7 18.91 -18.53 3.75
N ALA A 8 18.98 -17.94 2.55
CA ALA A 8 18.07 -18.25 1.46
C ALA A 8 18.19 -19.72 1.04
N ASP A 9 19.41 -20.23 0.86
CA ASP A 9 19.66 -21.63 0.50
C ASP A 9 19.10 -22.58 1.57
N ALA A 10 19.33 -22.31 2.85
CA ALA A 10 18.81 -23.12 3.96
C ALA A 10 17.26 -23.10 4.05
N ILE A 11 16.64 -21.96 3.77
CA ILE A 11 15.16 -21.87 3.72
C ILE A 11 14.63 -22.68 2.53
N THR A 12 15.27 -22.58 1.37
CA THR A 12 14.88 -23.36 0.18
C THR A 12 14.97 -24.86 0.45
N GLU A 13 16.06 -25.34 1.05
CA GLU A 13 16.22 -26.74 1.43
C GLU A 13 15.09 -27.21 2.39
N CYS A 14 14.69 -26.37 3.34
CA CYS A 14 13.57 -26.68 4.23
C CYS A 14 12.24 -26.75 3.46
N ILE A 15 12.01 -25.84 2.52
CA ILE A 15 10.78 -25.81 1.71
C ILE A 15 10.67 -27.06 0.83
N GLU A 16 11.78 -27.49 0.22
CA GLU A 16 11.82 -28.67 -0.64
C GLU A 16 11.48 -30.00 0.10
N GLN A 17 11.61 -30.00 1.44
CA GLN A 17 11.28 -31.15 2.27
C GLN A 17 9.80 -31.19 2.70
N VAL A 18 9.05 -30.14 2.44
CA VAL A 18 7.64 -30.03 2.86
C VAL A 18 6.72 -30.50 1.74
N ASP A 19 5.85 -31.48 2.04
CA ASP A 19 4.73 -31.78 1.17
C ASP A 19 3.63 -30.74 1.39
N ILE A 20 3.31 -30.00 0.32
CA ILE A 20 2.36 -28.87 0.38
C ILE A 20 0.91 -29.29 0.69
N PHE A 21 0.58 -30.57 0.54
CA PHE A 21 -0.76 -31.11 0.81
C PHE A 21 -0.85 -31.81 2.18
N ASP A 22 0.18 -32.56 2.54
CA ASP A 22 0.15 -33.44 3.73
C ASP A 22 0.80 -32.76 4.95
N ASP A 23 1.86 -31.96 4.77
CA ASP A 23 2.60 -31.39 5.89
C ASP A 23 2.09 -30.01 6.34
N VAL A 24 1.33 -29.29 5.48
CA VAL A 24 0.80 -27.96 5.82
C VAL A 24 -0.41 -28.09 6.75
N GLN A 25 -0.18 -27.77 8.01
CA GLN A 25 -1.26 -27.71 8.99
C GLN A 25 -2.03 -26.40 8.87
N SER A 26 -3.34 -26.47 8.85
CA SER A 26 -4.23 -25.31 8.81
C SER A 26 -5.16 -25.27 10.01
N MET A 27 -5.59 -24.10 10.39
CA MET A 27 -6.62 -23.87 11.41
C MET A 27 -7.49 -22.68 11.00
N SER A 28 -8.66 -22.54 11.63
CA SER A 28 -9.49 -21.38 11.36
C SER A 28 -8.84 -20.09 11.90
N PHE A 29 -9.21 -18.95 11.31
CA PHE A 29 -8.71 -17.66 11.74
C PHE A 29 -9.05 -17.37 13.21
N GLU A 30 -10.27 -17.72 13.64
CA GLU A 30 -10.74 -17.55 15.00
C GLU A 30 -9.88 -18.35 16.00
N GLN A 31 -9.60 -19.61 15.67
CA GLN A 31 -8.72 -20.45 16.50
C GLN A 31 -7.30 -19.89 16.57
N ALA A 32 -6.79 -19.32 15.48
CA ALA A 32 -5.48 -18.70 15.45
C ALA A 32 -5.42 -17.45 16.33
N GLN A 33 -6.47 -16.64 16.32
CA GLN A 33 -6.60 -15.47 17.22
C GLN A 33 -6.70 -15.89 18.69
N GLU A 34 -7.55 -16.87 19.03
CA GLU A 34 -7.69 -17.37 20.41
C GLU A 34 -6.37 -17.92 20.96
N ARG A 35 -5.55 -18.51 20.11
CA ARG A 35 -4.22 -19.02 20.48
C ARG A 35 -3.13 -17.96 20.49
N GLY A 36 -3.45 -16.71 20.11
CA GLY A 36 -2.48 -15.62 20.01
C GLY A 36 -1.47 -15.78 18.87
N LEU A 37 -1.74 -16.66 17.88
CA LEU A 37 -0.90 -16.84 16.70
C LEU A 37 -1.13 -15.73 15.66
N VAL A 38 -2.30 -15.12 15.69
CA VAL A 38 -2.65 -13.96 14.87
C VAL A 38 -3.09 -12.83 15.79
N VAL A 39 -2.46 -11.68 15.65
CA VAL A 39 -2.81 -10.45 16.34
C VAL A 39 -3.19 -9.41 15.30
N MET A 40 -4.39 -8.87 15.41
CA MET A 40 -4.81 -7.76 14.56
C MET A 40 -4.13 -6.48 15.05
N ILE A 41 -3.43 -5.81 14.18
CA ILE A 41 -2.87 -4.48 14.48
C ILE A 41 -3.98 -3.44 14.48
N GLY A 42 -3.93 -2.54 15.46
CA GLY A 42 -4.91 -1.47 15.64
C GLY A 42 -4.38 -0.10 15.17
N GLU A 43 -5.19 0.91 15.44
CA GLU A 43 -4.90 2.31 15.12
C GLU A 43 -3.59 2.80 15.78
N ASP A 44 -3.25 2.27 16.94
CA ASP A 44 -2.02 2.59 17.66
C ASP A 44 -0.75 2.29 16.84
N VAL A 45 -0.74 1.16 16.14
CA VAL A 45 0.38 0.77 15.28
C VAL A 45 0.39 1.63 14.01
N LEU A 46 -0.79 1.88 13.43
CA LEU A 46 -0.92 2.74 12.24
C LEU A 46 -0.46 4.17 12.56
N ASP A 47 -0.88 4.72 13.67
CA ASP A 47 -0.47 6.06 14.10
C ASP A 47 1.03 6.14 14.36
N ALA A 48 1.63 5.16 15.03
CA ALA A 48 3.07 5.10 15.24
C ALA A 48 3.86 5.02 13.92
N TYR A 49 3.34 4.27 12.94
CA TYR A 49 3.91 4.24 11.60
C TYR A 49 3.83 5.60 10.91
N LEU A 50 2.67 6.25 10.93
CA LEU A 50 2.47 7.57 10.33
C LEU A 50 3.30 8.65 11.03
N ASP A 51 3.51 8.57 12.34
CA ASP A 51 4.40 9.47 13.09
C ASP A 51 5.85 9.31 12.61
N SER A 52 6.33 8.08 12.45
CA SER A 52 7.67 7.80 11.93
C SER A 52 7.86 8.30 10.49
N VAL A 53 6.83 8.21 9.66
CA VAL A 53 6.86 8.77 8.29
C VAL A 53 6.87 10.29 8.34
N TYR A 54 6.04 10.89 9.20
CA TYR A 54 5.96 12.34 9.34
C TYR A 54 7.27 12.95 9.85
N GLU A 55 8.02 12.28 10.71
CA GLU A 55 9.34 12.71 11.18
C GLU A 55 10.35 12.90 10.04
N GLN A 56 10.14 12.24 8.89
CA GLN A 56 10.99 12.41 7.70
C GLN A 56 10.58 13.65 6.88
N HIS A 57 9.47 14.30 7.23
CA HIS A 57 8.98 15.46 6.51
C HIS A 57 9.94 16.65 6.65
N VAL A 58 10.34 17.21 5.51
CA VAL A 58 11.08 18.48 5.46
C VAL A 58 10.08 19.61 5.20
N PRO A 59 9.78 20.45 6.19
CA PRO A 59 8.83 21.54 6.04
C PRO A 59 9.26 22.49 4.93
N GLN A 60 8.39 22.72 3.96
CA GLN A 60 8.58 23.71 2.92
C GLN A 60 7.42 24.73 2.98
N LYS A 61 7.73 26.00 2.79
CA LYS A 61 6.69 27.00 2.57
C LYS A 61 6.21 26.86 1.14
N ALA A 62 4.96 26.45 0.97
CA ALA A 62 4.27 26.55 -0.30
C ALA A 62 3.48 27.89 -0.29
N ASP A 63 3.64 28.69 -1.34
CA ASP A 63 2.88 29.93 -1.48
C ASP A 63 1.43 29.66 -1.90
N ASP A 64 1.19 28.52 -2.58
CA ASP A 64 -0.13 28.09 -3.02
C ASP A 64 -0.53 26.74 -2.39
N PRO A 65 -1.84 26.53 -2.08
CA PRO A 65 -2.34 25.27 -1.60
C PRO A 65 -2.17 24.17 -2.66
N LEU A 66 -1.55 23.07 -2.25
CA LEU A 66 -1.35 21.90 -3.10
C LEU A 66 -2.67 21.14 -3.27
N ARG A 67 -3.06 20.88 -4.52
CA ARG A 67 -4.15 19.98 -4.88
C ARG A 67 -3.59 18.66 -5.36
N VAL A 68 -4.13 17.55 -4.88
CA VAL A 68 -3.64 16.21 -5.17
C VAL A 68 -4.76 15.34 -5.68
N VAL A 69 -4.54 14.68 -6.81
CA VAL A 69 -5.31 13.49 -7.19
C VAL A 69 -4.53 12.26 -6.75
N TYR A 70 -5.19 11.38 -6.05
CA TYR A 70 -4.60 10.14 -5.57
C TYR A 70 -5.39 8.92 -6.04
N THR A 71 -4.69 7.90 -6.53
CA THR A 71 -5.25 6.59 -6.78
C THR A 71 -4.44 5.50 -6.09
N PRO A 72 -5.06 4.67 -5.24
CA PRO A 72 -4.41 3.51 -4.66
C PRO A 72 -4.32 2.32 -5.64
N LEU A 73 -4.88 2.42 -6.85
CA LEU A 73 -4.93 1.34 -7.85
C LEU A 73 -5.46 0.01 -7.27
N HIS A 74 -6.53 0.06 -6.49
CA HIS A 74 -7.09 -1.08 -5.75
C HIS A 74 -6.17 -1.67 -4.67
N GLY A 75 -5.10 -0.98 -4.31
CA GLY A 75 -4.18 -1.38 -3.25
C GLY A 75 -4.60 -0.89 -1.87
N THR A 76 -3.75 -1.13 -0.87
CA THR A 76 -4.01 -0.85 0.55
C THR A 76 -3.55 0.54 1.01
N GLY A 77 -3.01 1.35 0.11
CA GLY A 77 -2.39 2.63 0.45
C GLY A 77 -3.35 3.78 0.78
N LEU A 78 -4.66 3.62 0.55
CA LEU A 78 -5.62 4.74 0.65
C LEU A 78 -5.52 5.47 1.98
N GLU A 79 -5.63 4.74 3.07
CA GLU A 79 -5.67 5.31 4.41
C GLU A 79 -4.34 5.96 4.82
N CYS A 80 -3.23 5.23 4.64
CA CYS A 80 -1.91 5.73 5.02
C CYS A 80 -1.53 7.00 4.23
N VAL A 81 -1.74 7.00 2.91
CA VAL A 81 -1.35 8.12 2.05
C VAL A 81 -2.22 9.34 2.31
N THR A 82 -3.53 9.17 2.43
CA THR A 82 -4.41 10.32 2.71
C THR A 82 -4.15 10.92 4.07
N ARG A 83 -3.93 10.11 5.12
CA ARG A 83 -3.59 10.59 6.45
C ARG A 83 -2.25 11.33 6.48
N ILE A 84 -1.21 10.82 5.81
CA ILE A 84 0.09 11.50 5.80
C ILE A 84 0.04 12.80 5.01
N LEU A 85 -0.67 12.85 3.89
CA LEU A 85 -0.88 14.09 3.14
C LEU A 85 -1.56 15.16 3.99
N GLN A 86 -2.60 14.79 4.73
CA GLN A 86 -3.28 15.71 5.65
C GLN A 86 -2.35 16.20 6.77
N ARG A 87 -1.53 15.33 7.34
CA ARG A 87 -0.56 15.69 8.40
C ARG A 87 0.49 16.69 7.91
N ILE A 88 0.90 16.63 6.64
CA ILE A 88 1.83 17.61 6.05
C ILE A 88 1.14 18.86 5.48
N GLY A 89 -0.18 18.99 5.70
CA GLY A 89 -0.93 20.20 5.35
C GLY A 89 -1.62 20.19 3.98
N VAL A 90 -1.59 19.06 3.27
CA VAL A 90 -2.34 18.90 2.02
C VAL A 90 -3.79 18.51 2.36
N THR A 91 -4.72 19.44 2.18
CA THR A 91 -6.15 19.25 2.52
C THR A 91 -7.05 19.04 1.31
N ASP A 92 -6.60 19.45 0.13
CA ASP A 92 -7.36 19.33 -1.12
C ASP A 92 -6.93 18.03 -1.86
N ILE A 93 -7.50 16.90 -1.42
CA ILE A 93 -7.16 15.56 -1.90
C ILE A 93 -8.38 14.96 -2.61
N HIS A 94 -8.22 14.63 -3.88
CA HIS A 94 -9.23 13.98 -4.70
C HIS A 94 -8.84 12.53 -4.97
N VAL A 95 -9.60 11.60 -4.44
CA VAL A 95 -9.36 10.17 -4.64
C VAL A 95 -10.10 9.70 -5.89
N VAL A 96 -9.48 8.81 -6.67
CA VAL A 96 -10.14 8.10 -7.76
C VAL A 96 -11.03 7.03 -7.14
N GLU A 97 -12.31 7.37 -6.93
CA GLU A 97 -13.29 6.55 -6.19
C GLU A 97 -13.42 5.13 -6.71
N GLU A 98 -13.38 4.97 -8.05
CA GLU A 98 -13.51 3.67 -8.70
C GLU A 98 -12.34 2.72 -8.40
N GLN A 99 -11.22 3.27 -7.93
CA GLN A 99 -9.99 2.53 -7.60
C GLN A 99 -9.66 2.59 -6.10
N ALA A 100 -10.52 3.22 -5.29
CA ALA A 100 -10.27 3.48 -3.88
C ALA A 100 -10.29 2.21 -3.02
N GLN A 101 -11.19 1.29 -3.33
CA GLN A 101 -11.32 0.06 -2.56
C GLN A 101 -10.46 -1.07 -3.15
N PRO A 102 -9.90 -1.94 -2.30
CA PRO A 102 -9.22 -3.15 -2.75
C PRO A 102 -10.11 -4.01 -3.64
N ASP A 103 -9.60 -4.40 -4.80
CA ASP A 103 -10.27 -5.29 -5.74
C ASP A 103 -9.25 -6.30 -6.29
N GLY A 104 -9.35 -7.56 -5.85
CA GLY A 104 -8.46 -8.64 -6.29
C GLY A 104 -8.55 -8.99 -7.77
N ASN A 105 -9.61 -8.56 -8.44
CA ASN A 105 -9.77 -8.73 -9.89
C ASN A 105 -9.22 -7.55 -10.70
N PHE A 106 -8.84 -6.45 -10.04
CA PHE A 106 -8.35 -5.22 -10.68
C PHE A 106 -9.25 -4.75 -11.84
N THR A 107 -10.57 -4.73 -11.61
CA THR A 107 -11.61 -4.56 -12.64
C THR A 107 -11.41 -3.30 -13.49
N THR A 108 -10.90 -2.22 -12.89
CA THR A 108 -10.66 -0.93 -13.58
C THR A 108 -9.21 -0.75 -14.03
N CYS A 109 -8.33 -1.66 -13.68
CA CYS A 109 -6.89 -1.58 -13.96
C CYS A 109 -6.29 -2.99 -14.07
N PRO A 110 -6.49 -3.70 -15.21
CA PRO A 110 -6.03 -5.08 -15.38
C PRO A 110 -4.52 -5.27 -15.18
N TYR A 111 -3.77 -4.21 -15.38
CA TYR A 111 -2.33 -4.17 -15.14
C TYR A 111 -2.00 -3.02 -14.19
N PRO A 112 -2.08 -3.22 -12.85
CA PRO A 112 -1.90 -2.16 -11.86
C PRO A 112 -0.42 -1.76 -11.70
N ASN A 113 0.25 -1.51 -12.81
CA ASN A 113 1.60 -0.98 -12.83
C ASN A 113 1.55 0.54 -13.07
N PRO A 114 2.04 1.35 -12.12
CA PRO A 114 2.08 2.81 -12.24
C PRO A 114 2.91 3.34 -13.43
N GLU A 115 3.78 2.54 -13.99
CA GLU A 115 4.50 2.90 -15.23
C GLU A 115 3.61 2.79 -16.48
N ASN A 116 2.49 2.09 -16.36
CA ASN A 116 1.56 1.95 -17.46
C ASN A 116 0.57 3.13 -17.47
N ARG A 117 0.55 3.88 -18.58
CA ARG A 117 -0.34 5.02 -18.74
C ARG A 117 -1.82 4.65 -18.56
N ASP A 118 -2.23 3.47 -19.01
CA ASP A 118 -3.63 3.01 -18.92
C ASP A 118 -4.08 2.87 -17.46
N ALA A 119 -3.16 2.52 -16.55
CA ALA A 119 -3.43 2.46 -15.12
C ALA A 119 -3.77 3.84 -14.53
N LEU A 120 -3.20 4.90 -15.11
CA LEU A 120 -3.35 6.28 -14.65
C LEU A 120 -4.46 7.05 -15.34
N GLU A 121 -5.06 6.52 -16.38
CA GLU A 121 -6.00 7.25 -17.24
C GLU A 121 -7.14 7.89 -16.45
N ARG A 122 -7.68 7.19 -15.44
CA ARG A 122 -8.75 7.71 -14.56
C ARG A 122 -8.27 8.86 -13.68
N GLY A 123 -7.06 8.75 -13.14
CA GLY A 123 -6.41 9.84 -12.37
C GLY A 123 -6.15 11.05 -13.25
N ILE A 124 -5.64 10.85 -14.46
CA ILE A 124 -5.39 11.94 -15.44
C ILE A 124 -6.70 12.63 -15.81
N ALA A 125 -7.75 11.87 -16.11
CA ALA A 125 -9.05 12.43 -16.44
C ALA A 125 -9.67 13.22 -15.26
N LEU A 126 -9.40 12.80 -14.02
CA LEU A 126 -9.82 13.54 -12.84
C LEU A 126 -9.00 14.83 -12.68
N CYS A 127 -7.69 14.80 -12.94
CA CYS A 127 -6.83 15.98 -12.96
C CYS A 127 -7.32 17.03 -13.96
N GLU A 128 -7.64 16.63 -15.19
CA GLU A 128 -8.11 17.54 -16.25
C GLU A 128 -9.41 18.27 -15.86
N LYS A 129 -10.31 17.57 -15.16
CA LYS A 129 -11.57 18.16 -14.69
C LYS A 129 -11.39 19.15 -13.54
N SER A 130 -10.34 19.00 -12.75
CA SER A 130 -10.17 19.69 -11.46
C SER A 130 -9.10 20.80 -11.50
N ILE A 131 -8.44 21.06 -12.62
CA ILE A 131 -7.30 21.99 -12.75
C ILE A 131 -6.22 21.64 -11.70
N LEU A 132 -5.73 20.39 -11.73
CA LEU A 132 -4.87 19.85 -10.70
C LEU A 132 -3.42 19.75 -11.14
N ILE A 133 -2.52 19.88 -10.16
CA ILE A 133 -1.08 20.03 -10.41
C ILE A 133 -0.33 18.71 -10.23
N TYR A 134 -0.82 17.76 -9.41
CA TYR A 134 -0.08 16.54 -9.10
C TYR A 134 -0.97 15.29 -9.05
N CYS A 135 -0.54 14.22 -9.74
CA CYS A 135 -1.11 12.90 -9.63
C CYS A 135 -0.15 12.02 -8.80
N LEU A 136 -0.61 11.55 -7.65
CA LEU A 136 0.13 10.61 -6.81
C LEU A 136 -0.41 9.19 -6.96
N GLN A 137 0.50 8.24 -7.03
CA GLN A 137 0.20 6.83 -7.05
C GLN A 137 1.23 6.07 -6.22
N PRO A 138 0.84 5.02 -5.51
CA PRO A 138 1.80 4.17 -4.85
C PRO A 138 2.62 3.39 -5.89
N THR A 139 3.91 3.34 -5.70
CA THR A 139 4.72 2.37 -6.40
C THR A 139 4.40 1.01 -5.78
N LEU A 140 3.75 0.14 -6.54
CA LEU A 140 3.59 -1.25 -6.12
C LEU A 140 4.98 -1.88 -6.13
N MET A 141 5.64 -1.92 -4.96
CA MET A 141 6.71 -2.88 -4.80
C MET A 141 6.03 -4.25 -4.72
N PRO A 142 6.39 -5.21 -5.60
CA PRO A 142 5.95 -6.57 -5.40
C PRO A 142 6.48 -7.00 -4.04
N ILE A 143 5.59 -7.40 -3.15
CA ILE A 143 5.96 -8.17 -1.97
C ILE A 143 6.35 -9.54 -2.53
N VAL A 144 7.65 -9.76 -2.65
CA VAL A 144 8.22 -11.07 -2.95
C VAL A 144 8.34 -11.82 -1.65
#